data_406406aaa61b62a213cf174ba1ef5275
#
_entry.id   406406aaa61b62a213cf174ba1ef5275
#
_cell.length_a   1.000
_cell.length_b   1.000
_cell.length_c   1.000
_cell.angle_alpha   90.00
_cell.angle_beta   90.00
_cell.angle_gamma   90.00
#
_symmetry.space_group_name_H-M   'P 1'
#
loop_
_entity.id
_entity.type
_entity.pdbx_description
1 polymer ?
#
loop_
_entity_poly.entity_id
_entity_poly.type
_entity_poly.pdbx_seq_one_letter_code
_entity_poly.pdbx_strand_id
1 'polypeptide(L)'
;DMPYDWAQPDDIFTNEQNYLKPINQVYAYIPEGFNHVGNAFLDAATNDGISTIIDSDIHKLSRGYITSSNPIEECWNKSYKGIQQAIFARKYLREADLVLQNKTEEDIQAFKDTYCAETECLQALFEFNLLRHYGGFPIVDRIYEVDDPELQTKARDSFKDCVSHIVQLCESAAAVLKVDPEGGNGSYGRMTKGMALAIKAKTLLYAASPLYNRTDNNDPLLGYTDGSDVTERWKLAAKACSDVINLNADGTVNPNGNKKYSLIALTTAKTYDKIFIHANPNPEYILFYTAAKDNALENRHYPPTISKDLGGGTVPSQQLIDAFTMKDGSEYTHSSDGTNMYTNRDPRLAAIIGYDDSAYGKNTIYTRISDNTTIDGLNQVKNRSTNTGYYLA
;
A
#
# COMPACT_ATOMS: atom_id res chain seq x y z
N ASP A 1 8.61 -36.25 12.09
CA ASP A 1 7.92 -36.11 13.40
C ASP A 1 7.91 -34.63 13.76
N MET A 2 6.72 -34.04 13.81
CA MET A 2 6.57 -32.67 14.32
C MET A 2 6.79 -32.67 15.83
N PRO A 3 7.40 -31.61 16.41
CA PRO A 3 7.55 -31.49 17.85
C PRO A 3 6.21 -31.63 18.57
N TYR A 4 6.19 -32.38 19.66
CA TYR A 4 4.98 -32.70 20.42
C TYR A 4 4.25 -31.46 20.98
N ASP A 5 4.97 -30.33 21.09
CA ASP A 5 4.46 -29.04 21.59
C ASP A 5 3.81 -28.17 20.51
N TRP A 6 3.73 -28.62 19.26
CA TRP A 6 3.09 -27.85 18.19
C TRP A 6 1.63 -28.25 18.08
N ALA A 7 0.73 -27.26 18.21
CA ALA A 7 -0.68 -27.46 17.97
C ALA A 7 -0.91 -28.04 16.56
N GLN A 8 -1.59 -29.17 16.49
CA GLN A 8 -1.97 -29.71 15.18
C GLN A 8 -3.03 -28.82 14.54
N PRO A 9 -3.10 -28.75 13.20
CA PRO A 9 -4.12 -27.94 12.54
C PRO A 9 -5.54 -28.20 13.05
N ASP A 10 -5.89 -29.43 13.31
CA ASP A 10 -7.21 -29.83 13.82
C ASP A 10 -7.48 -29.26 15.21
N ASP A 11 -6.47 -29.15 16.08
CA ASP A 11 -6.62 -28.57 17.41
C ASP A 11 -6.86 -27.06 17.38
N ILE A 12 -6.31 -26.38 16.37
CA ILE A 12 -6.45 -24.92 16.21
C ILE A 12 -7.87 -24.56 15.87
N PHE A 13 -8.48 -25.28 14.94
CA PHE A 13 -9.80 -24.96 14.41
C PHE A 13 -10.97 -25.59 15.17
N THR A 14 -10.72 -26.44 16.15
CA THR A 14 -11.74 -26.95 17.07
C THR A 14 -11.97 -26.07 18.31
N ASN A 15 -11.03 -25.15 18.60
CA ASN A 15 -11.12 -24.24 19.73
C ASN A 15 -11.59 -22.85 19.29
N GLU A 16 -12.75 -22.41 19.78
CA GLU A 16 -13.36 -21.11 19.43
C GLU A 16 -12.40 -19.92 19.58
N GLN A 17 -11.52 -19.95 20.57
CA GLN A 17 -10.55 -18.89 20.79
C GLN A 17 -9.37 -18.91 19.81
N ASN A 18 -9.13 -20.01 19.14
CA ASN A 18 -7.96 -20.23 18.30
C ASN A 18 -8.24 -20.14 16.80
N TYR A 19 -9.47 -20.32 16.37
CA TYR A 19 -9.82 -20.41 14.94
C TYR A 19 -9.44 -19.18 14.10
N LEU A 20 -9.38 -17.99 14.72
CA LEU A 20 -8.96 -16.76 14.03
C LEU A 20 -7.43 -16.58 13.95
N LYS A 21 -6.64 -17.31 14.73
CA LYS A 21 -5.19 -17.13 14.77
C LYS A 21 -4.52 -17.34 13.40
N PRO A 22 -4.79 -18.43 12.66
CA PRO A 22 -4.21 -18.64 11.34
C PRO A 22 -4.61 -17.55 10.33
N ILE A 23 -5.83 -17.02 10.45
CA ILE A 23 -6.34 -15.95 9.58
C ILE A 23 -5.63 -14.63 9.94
N ASN A 24 -5.51 -14.32 11.23
CA ASN A 24 -4.79 -13.14 11.70
C ASN A 24 -3.30 -13.17 11.29
N GLN A 25 -2.72 -14.38 11.23
CA GLN A 25 -1.33 -14.53 10.76
C GLN A 25 -1.16 -14.12 9.29
N VAL A 26 -2.19 -14.24 8.45
CA VAL A 26 -2.13 -13.79 7.05
C VAL A 26 -1.91 -12.28 6.98
N TYR A 27 -2.55 -11.51 7.87
CA TYR A 27 -2.40 -10.05 7.92
C TYR A 27 -0.97 -9.61 8.25
N ALA A 28 -0.18 -10.42 8.96
CA ALA A 28 1.23 -10.11 9.26
C ALA A 28 2.12 -10.03 8.02
N TYR A 29 1.67 -10.54 6.87
CA TYR A 29 2.41 -10.46 5.60
C TYR A 29 2.02 -9.27 4.74
N ILE A 30 1.03 -8.45 5.14
CA ILE A 30 0.70 -7.23 4.41
C ILE A 30 1.93 -6.33 4.35
N PRO A 31 2.29 -5.81 3.16
CA PRO A 31 3.33 -4.77 3.05
C PRO A 31 2.92 -3.56 3.87
N GLU A 32 3.77 -3.13 4.75
CA GLU A 32 3.46 -2.07 5.71
C GLU A 32 4.47 -0.94 5.70
N GLY A 33 3.99 0.21 6.20
CA GLY A 33 4.83 1.36 6.48
C GLY A 33 5.23 2.16 5.24
N PHE A 34 5.74 3.34 5.51
CA PHE A 34 6.24 4.24 4.48
C PHE A 34 7.75 4.07 4.23
N ASN A 35 8.46 3.47 5.19
CA ASN A 35 9.92 3.28 5.16
C ASN A 35 10.32 1.97 4.46
N HIS A 36 9.83 1.75 3.25
CA HIS A 36 9.94 0.47 2.55
C HIS A 36 11.37 0.07 2.18
N VAL A 37 12.17 1.02 1.70
CA VAL A 37 13.50 0.72 1.16
C VAL A 37 14.54 1.54 1.89
N GLY A 38 15.44 0.88 2.61
CA GLY A 38 16.54 1.54 3.31
C GLY A 38 16.09 2.63 4.30
N ASN A 39 14.93 2.45 4.93
CA ASN A 39 14.30 3.44 5.80
C ASN A 39 13.94 4.76 5.12
N ALA A 40 13.65 4.76 3.83
CA ALA A 40 13.20 5.91 3.06
C ALA A 40 11.81 5.66 2.45
N PHE A 41 11.09 6.72 2.12
CA PHE A 41 9.89 6.63 1.29
C PHE A 41 10.29 6.26 -0.14
N LEU A 42 9.43 5.52 -0.84
CA LEU A 42 9.64 5.21 -2.27
C LEU A 42 9.70 6.46 -3.15
N ASP A 43 9.08 7.55 -2.71
CA ASP A 43 9.16 8.88 -3.36
C ASP A 43 10.61 9.35 -3.53
N ALA A 44 11.53 8.93 -2.66
CA ALA A 44 12.96 9.22 -2.79
C ALA A 44 13.64 8.53 -4.00
N ALA A 45 12.94 7.65 -4.71
CA ALA A 45 13.38 7.08 -5.98
C ALA A 45 12.69 7.72 -7.20
N THR A 46 11.91 8.76 -6.99
CA THR A 46 11.18 9.51 -8.03
C THR A 46 11.69 10.95 -8.12
N ASN A 47 11.03 11.77 -8.94
CA ASN A 47 11.30 13.20 -9.02
C ASN A 47 10.78 14.00 -7.80
N ASP A 48 9.97 13.38 -6.93
CA ASP A 48 9.33 14.08 -5.82
C ASP A 48 10.25 14.26 -4.62
N GLY A 49 11.22 13.37 -4.45
CA GLY A 49 12.09 13.41 -3.28
C GLY A 49 13.45 12.75 -3.49
N ILE A 50 14.28 12.90 -2.46
CA ILE A 50 15.59 12.24 -2.40
C ILE A 50 15.88 11.80 -0.97
N SER A 51 16.62 10.71 -0.79
CA SER A 51 17.13 10.33 0.53
C SER A 51 18.38 11.12 0.89
N THR A 52 18.45 11.59 2.13
CA THR A 52 19.66 12.19 2.69
C THR A 52 20.72 11.15 3.03
N ILE A 53 20.35 9.86 3.10
CA ILE A 53 21.24 8.78 3.47
C ILE A 53 21.99 8.32 2.24
N ILE A 54 23.24 8.71 2.17
CA ILE A 54 24.14 8.33 1.09
C ILE A 54 24.37 6.80 1.14
N ASP A 55 24.40 6.17 -0.03
CA ASP A 55 24.60 4.72 -0.22
C ASP A 55 23.46 3.82 0.35
N SER A 56 22.31 4.40 0.66
CA SER A 56 21.11 3.63 1.00
C SER A 56 20.56 2.85 -0.21
N ASP A 57 19.76 1.81 0.07
CA ASP A 57 19.16 1.01 -1.00
C ASP A 57 18.22 1.82 -1.90
N ILE A 58 17.57 2.87 -1.36
CA ILE A 58 16.74 3.77 -2.18
C ILE A 58 17.59 4.56 -3.18
N HIS A 59 18.83 4.94 -2.84
CA HIS A 59 19.75 5.56 -3.78
C HIS A 59 20.21 4.57 -4.86
N LYS A 60 20.40 3.30 -4.52
CA LYS A 60 20.70 2.26 -5.51
C LYS A 60 19.53 2.11 -6.49
N LEU A 61 18.29 2.13 -6.00
CA LEU A 61 17.08 2.12 -6.83
C LEU A 61 17.06 3.29 -7.80
N SER A 62 17.21 4.53 -7.33
CA SER A 62 17.16 5.74 -8.15
C SER A 62 18.31 5.85 -9.16
N ARG A 63 19.45 5.18 -8.92
CA ARG A 63 20.62 5.16 -9.78
C ARG A 63 20.69 3.96 -10.73
N GLY A 64 19.66 3.11 -10.76
CA GLY A 64 19.60 1.97 -11.66
C GLY A 64 20.51 0.79 -11.29
N TYR A 65 20.92 0.66 -10.04
CA TYR A 65 21.72 -0.48 -9.55
C TYR A 65 20.90 -1.75 -9.33
N ILE A 66 19.57 -1.70 -9.52
CA ILE A 66 18.72 -2.87 -9.40
C ILE A 66 18.81 -3.70 -10.67
N THR A 67 19.05 -4.98 -10.47
CA THR A 67 19.05 -5.98 -11.54
C THR A 67 18.29 -7.22 -11.08
N SER A 68 17.98 -8.12 -12.01
CA SER A 68 17.36 -9.41 -11.68
C SER A 68 18.19 -10.28 -10.71
N SER A 69 19.51 -10.07 -10.69
CA SER A 69 20.45 -10.76 -9.79
C SER A 69 20.71 -9.98 -8.49
N ASN A 70 20.26 -8.74 -8.39
CA ASN A 70 20.43 -7.88 -7.22
C ASN A 70 19.15 -7.09 -6.93
N PRO A 71 18.06 -7.76 -6.52
CA PRO A 71 16.83 -7.09 -6.13
C PRO A 71 17.03 -6.36 -4.80
N ILE A 72 16.41 -5.19 -4.65
CA ILE A 72 16.49 -4.39 -3.41
C ILE A 72 15.36 -4.73 -2.46
N GLU A 73 14.21 -5.16 -2.97
CA GLU A 73 13.02 -5.47 -2.17
C GLU A 73 12.71 -6.97 -2.23
N GLU A 74 12.60 -7.61 -1.07
CA GLU A 74 12.20 -9.02 -0.95
C GLU A 74 10.67 -9.19 -1.00
N CYS A 75 10.03 -8.60 -2.00
CA CYS A 75 8.58 -8.74 -2.18
C CYS A 75 8.17 -10.19 -2.46
N TRP A 76 9.00 -10.95 -3.18
CA TRP A 76 8.71 -12.32 -3.59
C TRP A 76 8.46 -13.25 -2.40
N ASN A 77 9.43 -13.38 -1.52
CA ASN A 77 9.34 -14.29 -0.38
C ASN A 77 8.20 -13.93 0.58
N LYS A 78 8.05 -12.63 0.89
CA LYS A 78 6.99 -12.16 1.79
C LYS A 78 5.61 -12.41 1.20
N SER A 79 5.42 -12.16 -0.09
CA SER A 79 4.14 -12.41 -0.78
C SER A 79 3.78 -13.89 -0.82
N TYR A 80 4.72 -14.77 -1.20
CA TYR A 80 4.44 -16.21 -1.21
C TYR A 80 4.19 -16.81 0.17
N LYS A 81 4.87 -16.34 1.20
CA LYS A 81 4.54 -16.73 2.58
C LYS A 81 3.10 -16.32 2.95
N GLY A 82 2.69 -15.11 2.56
CA GLY A 82 1.31 -14.64 2.75
C GLY A 82 0.29 -15.47 1.95
N ILE A 83 0.57 -15.79 0.70
CA ILE A 83 -0.27 -16.64 -0.17
C ILE A 83 -0.40 -18.04 0.43
N GLN A 84 0.70 -18.66 0.80
CA GLN A 84 0.69 -19.98 1.44
C GLN A 84 -0.13 -19.98 2.73
N GLN A 85 0.07 -18.98 3.60
CA GLN A 85 -0.68 -18.85 4.84
C GLN A 85 -2.18 -18.62 4.60
N ALA A 86 -2.55 -17.85 3.56
CA ALA A 86 -3.93 -17.62 3.19
C ALA A 86 -4.62 -18.90 2.71
N ILE A 87 -3.96 -19.67 1.85
CA ILE A 87 -4.47 -20.96 1.34
C ILE A 87 -4.58 -21.97 2.50
N PHE A 88 -3.57 -22.02 3.36
CA PHE A 88 -3.58 -22.87 4.55
C PHE A 88 -4.77 -22.55 5.46
N ALA A 89 -4.90 -21.28 5.87
CA ALA A 89 -5.97 -20.86 6.76
C ALA A 89 -7.37 -21.12 6.17
N ARG A 90 -7.54 -20.85 4.86
CA ARG A 90 -8.80 -21.11 4.15
C ARG A 90 -9.15 -22.58 4.08
N LYS A 91 -8.20 -23.45 3.74
CA LYS A 91 -8.41 -24.90 3.67
C LYS A 91 -8.86 -25.44 5.02
N TYR A 92 -8.08 -25.20 6.05
CA TYR A 92 -8.39 -25.75 7.39
C TYR A 92 -9.65 -25.15 7.99
N LEU A 93 -9.96 -23.88 7.75
CA LEU A 93 -11.21 -23.29 8.21
C LEU A 93 -12.45 -23.93 7.54
N ARG A 94 -12.36 -24.25 6.24
CA ARG A 94 -13.44 -24.94 5.53
C ARG A 94 -13.68 -26.35 6.05
N GLU A 95 -12.61 -27.08 6.35
CA GLU A 95 -12.65 -28.47 6.81
C GLU A 95 -12.93 -28.59 8.32
N ALA A 96 -12.74 -27.54 9.10
CA ALA A 96 -12.89 -27.56 10.56
C ALA A 96 -14.35 -27.83 11.00
N ASP A 97 -14.50 -28.63 12.03
CA ASP A 97 -15.77 -28.84 12.73
C ASP A 97 -15.93 -27.78 13.83
N LEU A 98 -16.44 -26.60 13.45
CA LEU A 98 -16.53 -25.42 14.31
C LEU A 98 -17.81 -25.52 15.19
N VAL A 99 -17.64 -25.34 16.49
CA VAL A 99 -18.70 -25.16 17.44
C VAL A 99 -18.68 -23.74 17.99
N LEU A 100 -19.62 -22.90 17.54
CA LEU A 100 -19.79 -21.53 18.04
C LEU A 100 -21.01 -21.47 18.97
N GLN A 101 -20.82 -20.96 20.20
CA GLN A 101 -21.89 -20.86 21.20
C GLN A 101 -23.05 -20.01 20.66
N ASN A 102 -24.27 -20.52 20.85
CA ASN A 102 -25.51 -19.86 20.43
C ASN A 102 -25.59 -19.52 18.93
N LYS A 103 -24.89 -20.27 18.07
CA LYS A 103 -24.92 -20.13 16.63
C LYS A 103 -25.52 -21.35 15.96
N THR A 104 -26.28 -21.13 14.90
CA THR A 104 -26.82 -22.19 14.04
C THR A 104 -25.72 -22.67 13.07
N GLU A 105 -25.96 -23.82 12.41
CA GLU A 105 -25.07 -24.30 11.34
C GLU A 105 -24.94 -23.27 10.20
N GLU A 106 -26.03 -22.57 9.91
CA GLU A 106 -26.06 -21.49 8.91
C GLU A 106 -25.18 -20.31 9.31
N ASP A 107 -25.20 -19.89 10.60
CA ASP A 107 -24.32 -18.86 11.14
C ASP A 107 -22.85 -19.30 11.10
N ILE A 108 -22.57 -20.58 11.40
CA ILE A 108 -21.21 -21.14 11.34
C ILE A 108 -20.69 -21.16 9.89
N GLN A 109 -21.53 -21.55 8.93
CA GLN A 109 -21.17 -21.55 7.53
C GLN A 109 -20.90 -20.11 7.03
N ALA A 110 -21.79 -19.14 7.34
CA ALA A 110 -21.60 -17.73 7.01
C ALA A 110 -20.32 -17.17 7.62
N PHE A 111 -19.97 -17.58 8.83
CA PHE A 111 -18.70 -17.25 9.47
C PHE A 111 -17.52 -17.82 8.68
N LYS A 112 -17.51 -19.09 8.34
CA LYS A 112 -16.48 -19.73 7.53
C LYS A 112 -16.31 -19.01 6.19
N ASP A 113 -17.42 -18.73 5.51
CA ASP A 113 -17.42 -18.05 4.22
C ASP A 113 -16.81 -16.65 4.30
N THR A 114 -17.17 -15.88 5.33
CA THR A 114 -16.63 -14.53 5.55
C THR A 114 -15.10 -14.56 5.71
N TYR A 115 -14.58 -15.41 6.59
CA TYR A 115 -13.14 -15.46 6.84
C TYR A 115 -12.35 -16.15 5.71
N CYS A 116 -12.96 -17.07 4.97
CA CYS A 116 -12.39 -17.57 3.71
C CYS A 116 -12.28 -16.45 2.69
N ALA A 117 -13.31 -15.64 2.53
CA ALA A 117 -13.30 -14.49 1.62
C ALA A 117 -12.27 -13.43 2.03
N GLU A 118 -12.03 -13.20 3.33
CA GLU A 118 -10.92 -12.36 3.77
C GLU A 118 -9.56 -12.88 3.31
N THR A 119 -9.33 -14.20 3.42
CA THR A 119 -8.06 -14.79 2.97
C THR A 119 -7.91 -14.74 1.45
N GLU A 120 -9.00 -14.84 0.68
CA GLU A 120 -8.98 -14.63 -0.78
C GLU A 120 -8.62 -13.19 -1.15
N CYS A 121 -9.19 -12.22 -0.44
CA CYS A 121 -8.85 -10.80 -0.63
C CYS A 121 -7.39 -10.50 -0.29
N LEU A 122 -6.87 -11.09 0.79
CA LEU A 122 -5.45 -10.98 1.18
C LEU A 122 -4.54 -11.64 0.14
N GLN A 123 -4.89 -12.82 -0.35
CA GLN A 123 -4.16 -13.49 -1.43
C GLN A 123 -4.09 -12.61 -2.68
N ALA A 124 -5.22 -12.02 -3.09
CA ALA A 124 -5.27 -11.09 -4.22
C ALA A 124 -4.34 -9.89 -4.04
N LEU A 125 -4.23 -9.35 -2.82
CA LEU A 125 -3.32 -8.26 -2.48
C LEU A 125 -1.84 -8.68 -2.65
N PHE A 126 -1.47 -9.87 -2.16
CA PHE A 126 -0.11 -10.40 -2.30
C PHE A 126 0.25 -10.70 -3.75
N GLU A 127 -0.68 -11.28 -4.51
CA GLU A 127 -0.52 -11.55 -5.93
C GLU A 127 -0.41 -10.27 -6.75
N PHE A 128 -1.21 -9.24 -6.45
CA PHE A 128 -1.04 -7.92 -7.06
C PHE A 128 0.34 -7.34 -6.76
N ASN A 129 0.87 -7.57 -5.58
CA ASN A 129 2.22 -7.13 -5.21
C ASN A 129 3.30 -7.84 -6.05
N LEU A 130 3.15 -9.16 -6.28
CA LEU A 130 4.02 -9.91 -7.21
C LEU A 130 3.88 -9.39 -8.65
N LEU A 131 2.65 -9.19 -9.12
CA LEU A 131 2.36 -8.74 -10.49
C LEU A 131 3.07 -7.44 -10.83
N ARG A 132 2.96 -6.42 -9.95
CA ARG A 132 3.52 -5.10 -10.20
C ARG A 132 5.05 -5.04 -10.15
N HIS A 133 5.70 -5.98 -9.43
CA HIS A 133 7.16 -6.03 -9.30
C HIS A 133 7.82 -6.95 -10.31
N TYR A 134 7.17 -8.06 -10.65
CA TYR A 134 7.80 -9.13 -11.43
C TYR A 134 7.07 -9.44 -12.75
N GLY A 135 5.87 -8.89 -12.97
CA GLY A 135 5.00 -9.33 -14.06
C GLY A 135 4.33 -10.65 -13.74
N GLY A 136 4.28 -11.61 -14.67
CA GLY A 136 3.73 -12.93 -14.44
C GLY A 136 4.49 -13.68 -13.31
N PHE A 137 3.78 -14.51 -12.57
CA PHE A 137 4.31 -15.27 -11.43
C PHE A 137 3.64 -16.64 -11.37
N PRO A 138 4.22 -17.66 -10.71
CA PRO A 138 3.55 -18.95 -10.50
C PRO A 138 2.27 -18.78 -9.66
N ILE A 139 1.12 -19.06 -10.23
CA ILE A 139 -0.15 -19.07 -9.52
C ILE A 139 -0.19 -20.30 -8.62
N VAL A 140 -0.44 -20.09 -7.33
CA VAL A 140 -0.55 -21.13 -6.32
C VAL A 140 -1.96 -21.10 -5.73
N ASP A 141 -2.67 -22.22 -5.85
CA ASP A 141 -4.08 -22.36 -5.44
C ASP A 141 -4.31 -23.48 -4.40
N ARG A 142 -3.26 -24.23 -4.07
CA ARG A 142 -3.27 -25.34 -3.11
C ARG A 142 -2.02 -25.35 -2.23
N ILE A 143 -2.08 -26.14 -1.17
CA ILE A 143 -0.90 -26.47 -0.37
C ILE A 143 -0.08 -27.48 -1.12
N TYR A 144 1.21 -27.19 -1.29
CA TYR A 144 2.19 -28.11 -1.86
C TYR A 144 3.02 -28.74 -0.74
N GLU A 145 3.30 -30.03 -0.86
CA GLU A 145 4.31 -30.68 -0.03
C GLU A 145 5.72 -30.27 -0.50
N VAL A 146 6.71 -30.41 0.38
CA VAL A 146 8.08 -29.94 0.11
C VAL A 146 8.71 -30.61 -1.11
N ASP A 147 8.34 -31.87 -1.36
CA ASP A 147 8.84 -32.71 -2.45
C ASP A 147 7.83 -32.85 -3.60
N ASP A 148 6.80 -32.03 -3.64
CA ASP A 148 5.78 -32.05 -4.70
C ASP A 148 6.45 -31.82 -6.08
N PRO A 149 6.35 -32.77 -7.02
CA PRO A 149 7.00 -32.68 -8.32
C PRO A 149 6.49 -31.49 -9.15
N GLU A 150 5.23 -31.09 -8.97
CA GLU A 150 4.67 -29.92 -9.65
C GLU A 150 5.37 -28.63 -9.18
N LEU A 151 5.61 -28.49 -7.89
CA LEU A 151 6.28 -27.30 -7.34
C LEU A 151 7.70 -27.14 -7.90
N GLN A 152 8.41 -28.24 -8.12
CA GLN A 152 9.78 -28.24 -8.66
C GLN A 152 9.84 -27.80 -10.14
N THR A 153 8.75 -28.00 -10.88
CA THR A 153 8.68 -27.71 -12.31
C THR A 153 7.76 -26.55 -12.66
N LYS A 154 7.10 -25.96 -11.66
CA LYS A 154 6.09 -24.91 -11.87
C LYS A 154 6.73 -23.65 -12.46
N ALA A 155 6.41 -23.37 -13.72
CA ALA A 155 6.81 -22.15 -14.39
C ALA A 155 5.99 -20.96 -13.92
N ARG A 156 6.42 -19.75 -14.28
CA ARG A 156 5.63 -18.54 -14.13
C ARG A 156 4.47 -18.55 -15.12
N ASP A 157 3.29 -18.22 -14.64
CA ASP A 157 2.10 -17.99 -15.47
C ASP A 157 2.19 -16.64 -16.20
N SER A 158 1.45 -16.48 -17.29
CA SER A 158 1.47 -15.24 -18.05
C SER A 158 0.95 -14.06 -17.23
N PHE A 159 1.38 -12.83 -17.55
CA PHE A 159 0.83 -11.61 -16.96
C PHE A 159 -0.71 -11.58 -17.05
N LYS A 160 -1.26 -11.96 -18.20
CA LYS A 160 -2.69 -12.02 -18.44
C LYS A 160 -3.41 -12.98 -17.50
N ASP A 161 -2.86 -14.19 -17.33
CA ASP A 161 -3.46 -15.21 -16.45
C ASP A 161 -3.40 -14.78 -14.99
N CYS A 162 -2.28 -14.17 -14.57
CA CYS A 162 -2.13 -13.60 -13.24
C CYS A 162 -3.15 -12.48 -12.98
N VAL A 163 -3.35 -11.56 -13.93
CA VAL A 163 -4.41 -10.52 -13.82
C VAL A 163 -5.78 -11.15 -13.66
N SER A 164 -6.10 -12.16 -14.48
CA SER A 164 -7.38 -12.86 -14.44
C SER A 164 -7.61 -13.54 -13.10
N HIS A 165 -6.59 -14.20 -12.55
CA HIS A 165 -6.66 -14.87 -11.26
C HIS A 165 -6.88 -13.88 -10.11
N ILE A 166 -6.13 -12.77 -10.06
CA ILE A 166 -6.33 -11.72 -9.06
C ILE A 166 -7.75 -11.15 -9.11
N VAL A 167 -8.26 -10.87 -10.31
CA VAL A 167 -9.63 -10.36 -10.50
C VAL A 167 -10.66 -11.36 -9.99
N GLN A 168 -10.49 -12.65 -10.27
CA GLN A 168 -11.38 -13.70 -9.79
C GLN A 168 -11.40 -13.79 -8.27
N LEU A 169 -10.24 -13.77 -7.60
CA LEU A 169 -10.16 -13.74 -6.14
C LEU A 169 -10.89 -12.52 -5.55
N CYS A 170 -10.70 -11.34 -6.15
CA CYS A 170 -11.39 -10.12 -5.71
C CYS A 170 -12.91 -10.21 -5.88
N GLU A 171 -13.39 -10.77 -7.00
CA GLU A 171 -14.83 -10.93 -7.26
C GLU A 171 -15.47 -11.93 -6.30
N SER A 172 -14.81 -13.07 -6.07
CA SER A 172 -15.24 -14.06 -5.09
C SER A 172 -15.33 -13.45 -3.70
N ALA A 173 -14.28 -12.75 -3.26
CA ALA A 173 -14.26 -12.09 -1.97
C ALA A 173 -15.33 -10.99 -1.84
N ALA A 174 -15.50 -10.14 -2.87
CA ALA A 174 -16.48 -9.05 -2.86
C ALA A 174 -17.93 -9.53 -2.83
N ALA A 175 -18.20 -10.74 -3.30
CA ALA A 175 -19.53 -11.34 -3.25
C ALA A 175 -19.97 -11.68 -1.81
N VAL A 176 -19.03 -12.00 -0.93
CA VAL A 176 -19.27 -12.45 0.44
C VAL A 176 -19.00 -11.35 1.47
N LEU A 177 -17.91 -10.61 1.31
CA LEU A 177 -17.49 -9.60 2.28
C LEU A 177 -18.49 -8.45 2.40
N LYS A 178 -18.70 -8.01 3.64
CA LYS A 178 -19.49 -6.82 3.96
C LYS A 178 -18.68 -5.54 3.73
N VAL A 179 -19.35 -4.42 3.69
CA VAL A 179 -18.70 -3.08 3.60
C VAL A 179 -18.05 -2.65 4.90
N ASP A 180 -18.59 -3.13 6.04
CA ASP A 180 -18.01 -3.00 7.37
C ASP A 180 -17.53 -4.37 7.85
N PRO A 181 -16.38 -4.43 8.54
CA PRO A 181 -15.86 -5.71 8.99
C PRO A 181 -16.76 -6.32 10.06
N GLU A 182 -16.81 -7.65 10.10
CA GLU A 182 -17.44 -8.37 11.22
C GLU A 182 -16.76 -8.01 12.54
N GLY A 183 -17.55 -7.87 13.62
CA GLY A 183 -17.05 -7.52 14.96
C GLY A 183 -16.98 -6.00 15.23
N GLY A 184 -17.46 -5.16 14.31
CA GLY A 184 -17.59 -3.72 14.51
C GLY A 184 -16.25 -3.01 14.75
N ASN A 185 -16.22 -2.03 15.65
CA ASN A 185 -15.04 -1.18 15.88
C ASN A 185 -13.78 -1.93 16.33
N GLY A 186 -13.88 -3.13 16.88
CA GLY A 186 -12.73 -3.95 17.26
C GLY A 186 -12.05 -4.65 16.09
N SER A 187 -12.66 -4.62 14.91
CA SER A 187 -12.21 -5.37 13.72
C SER A 187 -11.68 -4.44 12.61
N TYR A 188 -11.34 -3.21 12.95
CA TYR A 188 -10.75 -2.28 11.98
C TYR A 188 -9.45 -2.83 11.37
N GLY A 189 -9.30 -2.63 10.06
CA GLY A 189 -8.17 -3.15 9.28
C GLY A 189 -8.41 -4.54 8.69
N ARG A 190 -9.51 -5.23 9.03
CA ARG A 190 -9.92 -6.48 8.36
C ARG A 190 -10.44 -6.21 6.95
N MET A 191 -10.28 -7.21 6.07
CA MET A 191 -10.71 -7.10 4.67
C MET A 191 -12.21 -6.88 4.56
N THR A 192 -12.60 -5.99 3.66
CA THR A 192 -13.98 -5.62 3.37
C THR A 192 -14.26 -5.70 1.88
N LYS A 193 -15.54 -5.65 1.52
CA LYS A 193 -15.99 -5.56 0.12
C LYS A 193 -15.31 -4.40 -0.63
N GLY A 194 -15.16 -3.25 0.02
CA GLY A 194 -14.51 -2.10 -0.60
C GLY A 194 -13.03 -2.33 -0.89
N MET A 195 -12.33 -3.06 -0.02
CA MET A 195 -10.93 -3.43 -0.24
C MET A 195 -10.78 -4.38 -1.42
N ALA A 196 -11.64 -5.41 -1.52
CA ALA A 196 -11.63 -6.34 -2.65
C ALA A 196 -11.89 -5.62 -3.98
N LEU A 197 -12.88 -4.70 -4.03
CA LEU A 197 -13.14 -3.88 -5.21
C LEU A 197 -11.98 -2.94 -5.55
N ALA A 198 -11.31 -2.37 -4.55
CA ALA A 198 -10.17 -1.47 -4.77
C ALA A 198 -8.93 -2.21 -5.30
N ILE A 199 -8.65 -3.42 -4.80
CA ILE A 199 -7.56 -4.27 -5.31
C ILE A 199 -7.85 -4.64 -6.77
N LYS A 200 -9.08 -5.05 -7.09
CA LYS A 200 -9.52 -5.32 -8.48
C LYS A 200 -9.31 -4.09 -9.37
N ALA A 201 -9.79 -2.93 -8.94
CA ALA A 201 -9.68 -1.69 -9.71
C ALA A 201 -8.21 -1.33 -9.98
N LYS A 202 -7.36 -1.45 -8.98
CA LYS A 202 -5.93 -1.17 -9.11
C LYS A 202 -5.23 -2.17 -10.02
N THR A 203 -5.55 -3.45 -9.91
CA THR A 203 -5.03 -4.51 -10.81
C THR A 203 -5.37 -4.23 -12.26
N LEU A 204 -6.64 -3.93 -12.55
CA LEU A 204 -7.11 -3.63 -13.91
C LEU A 204 -6.52 -2.32 -14.45
N LEU A 205 -6.32 -1.29 -13.60
CA LEU A 205 -5.66 -0.05 -13.98
C LEU A 205 -4.21 -0.29 -14.40
N TYR A 206 -3.46 -1.08 -13.65
CA TYR A 206 -2.09 -1.49 -14.01
C TYR A 206 -2.11 -2.29 -15.31
N ALA A 207 -3.00 -3.26 -15.44
CA ALA A 207 -3.15 -4.08 -16.63
C ALA A 207 -3.44 -3.27 -17.90
N ALA A 208 -4.16 -2.14 -17.78
CA ALA A 208 -4.45 -1.23 -18.90
C ALA A 208 -3.31 -0.26 -19.21
N SER A 209 -2.34 -0.07 -18.29
CA SER A 209 -1.29 0.94 -18.41
C SER A 209 -0.33 0.66 -19.58
N PRO A 210 0.31 1.71 -20.16
CA PRO A 210 1.24 1.55 -21.28
C PRO A 210 2.39 0.59 -21.01
N LEU A 211 2.84 0.48 -19.74
CA LEU A 211 3.93 -0.40 -19.33
C LEU A 211 3.69 -1.86 -19.74
N TYR A 212 2.45 -2.34 -19.56
CA TYR A 212 2.08 -3.73 -19.81
C TYR A 212 1.39 -3.94 -21.18
N ASN A 213 1.34 -2.89 -22.00
CA ASN A 213 0.71 -2.89 -23.34
C ASN A 213 1.68 -2.38 -24.42
N ARG A 214 2.95 -2.66 -24.26
CA ARG A 214 3.99 -2.22 -25.20
C ARG A 214 3.92 -3.05 -26.48
N THR A 215 4.00 -2.39 -27.62
CA THR A 215 3.97 -3.04 -28.95
C THR A 215 5.26 -3.80 -29.27
N ASP A 216 6.35 -3.48 -28.59
CA ASP A 216 7.67 -4.12 -28.73
C ASP A 216 7.88 -5.27 -27.71
N ASN A 217 6.89 -5.57 -26.86
CA ASN A 217 6.95 -6.64 -25.90
C ASN A 217 6.53 -7.98 -26.51
N ASN A 218 7.43 -8.95 -26.52
CA ASN A 218 7.18 -10.33 -26.97
C ASN A 218 7.20 -11.35 -25.81
N ASP A 219 7.37 -10.89 -24.57
CA ASP A 219 7.41 -11.75 -23.39
C ASP A 219 6.07 -11.71 -22.66
N PRO A 220 5.29 -12.81 -22.64
CA PRO A 220 4.00 -12.86 -21.98
C PRO A 220 4.09 -12.71 -20.45
N LEU A 221 5.27 -12.80 -19.87
CA LEU A 221 5.49 -12.53 -18.45
C LEU A 221 5.53 -11.04 -18.12
N LEU A 222 5.83 -10.18 -19.09
CA LEU A 222 6.04 -8.75 -18.89
C LEU A 222 4.86 -7.88 -19.36
N GLY A 223 3.77 -8.50 -19.81
CA GLY A 223 2.58 -7.79 -20.25
C GLY A 223 1.77 -8.59 -21.27
N TYR A 224 0.84 -7.90 -21.93
CA TYR A 224 0.00 -8.51 -22.95
C TYR A 224 0.76 -8.66 -24.26
N THR A 225 0.67 -9.86 -24.86
CA THR A 225 1.29 -10.20 -26.15
C THR A 225 0.28 -10.79 -27.14
N ASP A 226 -1.00 -10.88 -26.75
CA ASP A 226 -2.06 -11.57 -27.50
C ASP A 226 -2.79 -10.68 -28.52
N GLY A 227 -2.35 -9.44 -28.70
CA GLY A 227 -2.97 -8.48 -29.61
C GLY A 227 -4.36 -8.01 -29.17
N SER A 228 -4.80 -8.33 -27.96
CA SER A 228 -6.10 -7.90 -27.45
C SER A 228 -6.17 -6.38 -27.27
N ASP A 229 -7.40 -5.82 -27.39
CA ASP A 229 -7.61 -4.37 -27.43
C ASP A 229 -7.32 -3.72 -26.05
N VAL A 230 -6.38 -2.79 -26.02
CA VAL A 230 -6.06 -1.99 -24.83
C VAL A 230 -7.23 -1.08 -24.42
N THR A 231 -8.07 -0.67 -25.36
CA THR A 231 -9.24 0.16 -25.08
C THR A 231 -10.24 -0.57 -24.19
N GLU A 232 -10.44 -1.87 -24.41
CA GLU A 232 -11.30 -2.69 -23.55
C GLU A 232 -10.72 -2.83 -22.13
N ARG A 233 -9.40 -2.95 -21.99
CA ARG A 233 -8.76 -2.96 -20.68
C ARG A 233 -8.97 -1.64 -19.90
N TRP A 234 -8.89 -0.50 -20.60
CA TRP A 234 -9.21 0.80 -20.00
C TRP A 234 -10.68 0.91 -19.59
N LYS A 235 -11.62 0.37 -20.36
CA LYS A 235 -13.04 0.33 -20.00
C LYS A 235 -13.28 -0.52 -18.75
N LEU A 236 -12.64 -1.69 -18.66
CA LEU A 236 -12.71 -2.55 -17.47
C LEU A 236 -12.14 -1.86 -16.25
N ALA A 237 -10.99 -1.21 -16.37
CA ALA A 237 -10.39 -0.43 -15.30
C ALA A 237 -11.29 0.71 -14.83
N ALA A 238 -11.82 1.50 -15.76
CA ALA A 238 -12.75 2.59 -15.47
C ALA A 238 -14.01 2.10 -14.76
N LYS A 239 -14.59 0.98 -15.22
CA LYS A 239 -15.74 0.37 -14.56
C LYS A 239 -15.40 -0.08 -13.14
N ALA A 240 -14.29 -0.75 -12.93
CA ALA A 240 -13.88 -1.22 -11.60
C ALA A 240 -13.63 -0.04 -10.63
N CYS A 241 -13.02 1.05 -11.10
CA CYS A 241 -12.88 2.27 -10.30
C CYS A 241 -14.25 2.89 -9.97
N SER A 242 -15.15 2.92 -10.95
CA SER A 242 -16.55 3.37 -10.75
C SER A 242 -17.28 2.52 -9.71
N ASP A 243 -17.04 1.20 -9.68
CA ASP A 243 -17.65 0.30 -8.70
C ASP A 243 -17.23 0.64 -7.26
N VAL A 244 -15.96 1.03 -7.03
CA VAL A 244 -15.49 1.53 -5.73
C VAL A 244 -16.16 2.86 -5.35
N ILE A 245 -16.19 3.82 -6.28
CA ILE A 245 -16.81 5.14 -6.07
C ILE A 245 -18.30 5.02 -5.76
N ASN A 246 -18.98 4.07 -6.41
CA ASN A 246 -20.40 3.84 -6.29
C ASN A 246 -20.79 2.78 -5.26
N LEU A 247 -19.84 2.25 -4.50
CA LEU A 247 -20.13 1.37 -3.38
C LEU A 247 -20.90 2.15 -2.30
N ASN A 248 -22.06 1.65 -1.91
CA ASN A 248 -22.92 2.22 -0.89
C ASN A 248 -22.71 1.55 0.47
N ALA A 249 -23.15 2.21 1.52
CA ALA A 249 -23.07 1.70 2.90
C ALA A 249 -23.88 0.40 3.12
N ASP A 250 -24.88 0.13 2.26
CA ASP A 250 -25.67 -1.12 2.27
C ASP A 250 -25.02 -2.26 1.46
N GLY A 251 -23.85 -2.02 0.87
CA GLY A 251 -23.11 -3.00 0.06
C GLY A 251 -23.53 -3.06 -1.40
N THR A 252 -24.51 -2.28 -1.83
CA THR A 252 -24.87 -2.17 -3.26
C THR A 252 -23.87 -1.29 -4.02
N VAL A 253 -23.69 -1.55 -5.31
CA VAL A 253 -22.90 -0.70 -6.22
C VAL A 253 -23.86 0.04 -7.12
N ASN A 254 -24.10 1.32 -6.82
CA ASN A 254 -25.14 2.10 -7.49
C ASN A 254 -24.84 3.60 -7.35
N PRO A 255 -24.94 4.42 -8.41
CA PRO A 255 -24.63 5.84 -8.37
C PRO A 255 -25.55 6.68 -7.47
N ASN A 256 -26.74 6.19 -7.15
CA ASN A 256 -27.79 6.92 -6.44
C ASN A 256 -27.96 6.49 -4.97
N GLY A 257 -26.91 6.00 -4.32
CA GLY A 257 -27.00 5.52 -2.94
C GLY A 257 -26.19 6.35 -1.95
N ASN A 258 -26.31 5.98 -0.68
CA ASN A 258 -25.45 6.52 0.40
C ASN A 258 -24.05 5.91 0.29
N LYS A 259 -23.09 6.70 -0.19
CA LYS A 259 -21.73 6.23 -0.48
C LYS A 259 -21.01 5.76 0.76
N LYS A 260 -20.32 4.63 0.63
CA LYS A 260 -19.44 4.11 1.69
C LYS A 260 -18.20 4.99 1.88
N TYR A 261 -17.64 5.47 0.78
CA TYR A 261 -16.45 6.31 0.75
C TYR A 261 -16.75 7.70 0.22
N SER A 262 -16.09 8.70 0.77
CA SER A 262 -16.20 10.08 0.30
C SER A 262 -14.93 10.86 0.63
N LEU A 263 -14.62 11.86 -0.17
CA LEU A 263 -13.52 12.77 0.12
C LEU A 263 -13.83 13.62 1.34
N ILE A 264 -12.84 13.84 2.19
CA ILE A 264 -12.94 14.77 3.31
C ILE A 264 -12.97 16.19 2.76
N ALA A 265 -13.96 16.96 3.16
CA ALA A 265 -14.03 18.37 2.80
C ALA A 265 -12.91 19.16 3.52
N LEU A 266 -11.93 19.63 2.76
CA LEU A 266 -10.83 20.45 3.25
C LEU A 266 -11.27 21.91 3.20
N THR A 267 -11.50 22.51 4.38
CA THR A 267 -11.88 23.92 4.50
C THR A 267 -10.68 24.86 4.63
N THR A 268 -9.54 24.34 5.06
CA THR A 268 -8.28 25.10 5.20
C THR A 268 -7.08 24.17 4.99
N ALA A 269 -5.91 24.73 4.66
CA ALA A 269 -4.66 23.98 4.59
C ALA A 269 -4.34 23.22 5.90
N LYS A 270 -4.70 23.79 7.05
CA LYS A 270 -4.52 23.15 8.37
C LYS A 270 -5.37 21.91 8.61
N THR A 271 -6.32 21.61 7.73
CA THR A 271 -7.15 20.41 7.81
C THR A 271 -6.63 19.28 6.89
N TYR A 272 -5.60 19.56 6.09
CA TYR A 272 -5.03 18.59 5.17
C TYR A 272 -4.38 17.40 5.91
N ASP A 273 -3.70 17.66 7.01
CA ASP A 273 -3.12 16.65 7.90
C ASP A 273 -4.18 15.68 8.45
N LYS A 274 -5.42 16.15 8.66
CA LYS A 274 -6.51 15.34 9.18
C LYS A 274 -6.89 14.18 8.28
N ILE A 275 -6.58 14.22 6.98
CA ILE A 275 -6.80 13.08 6.09
C ILE A 275 -5.99 11.87 6.58
N PHE A 276 -4.78 12.11 7.06
CA PHE A 276 -3.81 11.06 7.41
C PHE A 276 -3.81 10.71 8.90
N ILE A 277 -4.15 11.65 9.78
CA ILE A 277 -4.09 11.46 11.24
C ILE A 277 -5.46 11.31 11.88
N HIS A 278 -6.55 11.46 11.11
CA HIS A 278 -7.89 11.36 11.66
C HIS A 278 -8.19 9.92 12.07
N ALA A 279 -8.43 9.77 13.38
CA ALA A 279 -8.92 8.50 13.89
C ALA A 279 -10.30 8.19 13.30
N ASN A 280 -10.54 6.91 13.20
CA ASN A 280 -11.74 6.27 12.76
C ASN A 280 -13.07 6.87 13.32
N PRO A 281 -14.13 7.01 12.49
CA PRO A 281 -14.16 6.63 11.07
C PRO A 281 -13.59 7.71 10.14
N ASN A 282 -12.72 7.31 9.23
CA ASN A 282 -12.24 8.17 8.15
C ASN A 282 -12.90 7.74 6.84
N PRO A 283 -13.73 8.59 6.20
CA PRO A 283 -14.49 8.21 5.00
C PRO A 283 -13.64 7.99 3.76
N GLU A 284 -12.36 8.39 3.73
CA GLU A 284 -11.45 8.14 2.62
C GLU A 284 -10.72 6.79 2.77
N TYR A 285 -10.66 6.21 3.96
CA TYR A 285 -9.91 4.97 4.16
C TYR A 285 -10.65 3.77 3.58
N ILE A 286 -9.99 3.09 2.63
CA ILE A 286 -10.45 1.83 2.05
C ILE A 286 -9.70 0.66 2.69
N LEU A 287 -8.37 0.70 2.64
CA LEU A 287 -7.47 -0.25 3.29
C LEU A 287 -6.47 0.53 4.13
N PHE A 288 -6.33 0.17 5.39
CA PHE A 288 -5.36 0.79 6.29
C PHE A 288 -4.75 -0.27 7.21
N TYR A 289 -3.52 -0.01 7.60
CA TYR A 289 -2.77 -0.85 8.51
C TYR A 289 -2.81 -0.26 9.92
N THR A 290 -3.18 -1.08 10.90
CA THR A 290 -3.16 -0.69 12.31
C THR A 290 -1.86 -1.18 12.94
N ALA A 291 -0.97 -0.26 13.25
CA ALA A 291 0.27 -0.53 13.97
C ALA A 291 0.19 -0.08 15.43
N ALA A 292 1.10 -0.58 16.26
CA ALA A 292 1.35 0.02 17.56
C ALA A 292 1.79 1.49 17.39
N LYS A 293 1.41 2.33 18.35
CA LYS A 293 1.85 3.74 18.32
C LYS A 293 3.34 3.82 18.56
N ASP A 294 4.05 4.43 17.64
CA ASP A 294 5.46 4.77 17.75
C ASP A 294 5.71 6.16 17.13
N ASN A 295 6.94 6.59 17.12
CA ASN A 295 7.41 7.84 16.51
C ASN A 295 8.54 7.59 15.49
N ALA A 296 8.58 6.39 14.93
CA ALA A 296 9.64 5.99 14.01
C ALA A 296 9.65 6.83 12.73
N LEU A 297 8.45 7.19 12.22
CA LEU A 297 8.29 8.00 11.03
C LEU A 297 8.82 9.41 11.25
N GLU A 298 8.38 10.07 12.33
CA GLU A 298 8.78 11.43 12.68
C GLU A 298 10.28 11.50 13.00
N ASN A 299 10.79 10.59 13.81
CA ASN A 299 12.23 10.53 14.11
C ASN A 299 13.08 10.36 12.87
N ARG A 300 12.56 9.68 11.84
CA ARG A 300 13.30 9.42 10.61
C ARG A 300 13.30 10.57 9.63
N HIS A 301 12.17 11.29 9.49
CA HIS A 301 11.95 12.23 8.38
C HIS A 301 11.86 13.69 8.80
N TYR A 302 11.66 13.99 10.07
CA TYR A 302 11.60 15.37 10.55
C TYR A 302 12.99 16.05 10.50
N PRO A 303 13.02 17.40 10.53
CA PRO A 303 14.28 18.14 10.64
C PRO A 303 15.13 17.63 11.81
N PRO A 304 16.46 17.57 11.68
CA PRO A 304 17.36 17.05 12.72
C PRO A 304 17.23 17.72 14.10
N THR A 305 16.91 19.01 14.15
CA THR A 305 16.66 19.73 15.41
C THR A 305 15.42 19.22 16.16
N ILE A 306 14.48 18.58 15.46
CA ILE A 306 13.21 18.10 16.02
C ILE A 306 13.27 16.59 16.28
N SER A 307 13.89 15.84 15.38
CA SER A 307 13.93 14.38 15.41
C SER A 307 14.95 13.76 16.37
N LYS A 308 15.69 14.57 17.11
CA LYS A 308 16.72 14.18 18.08
C LYS A 308 17.87 13.35 17.51
N ASP A 309 17.63 12.08 17.14
CA ASP A 309 18.71 11.12 16.83
C ASP A 309 18.92 10.84 15.34
N LEU A 310 17.90 10.95 14.53
CA LEU A 310 17.93 10.61 13.10
C LEU A 310 17.67 11.84 12.23
N GLY A 311 16.49 11.99 11.73
CA GLY A 311 16.03 13.14 10.93
C GLY A 311 16.40 13.09 9.46
N GLY A 312 15.67 13.86 8.68
CA GLY A 312 15.97 14.17 7.29
C GLY A 312 15.82 13.05 6.27
N GLY A 313 15.51 11.82 6.65
CA GLY A 313 15.59 10.60 5.83
C GLY A 313 15.15 10.75 4.36
N THR A 314 13.90 11.11 4.11
CA THR A 314 13.42 11.51 2.77
C THR A 314 13.09 13.00 2.79
N VAL A 315 13.62 13.74 1.84
CA VAL A 315 13.40 15.18 1.71
C VAL A 315 12.83 15.51 0.33
N PRO A 316 11.91 16.50 0.25
CA PRO A 316 11.30 16.92 -1.01
C PRO A 316 12.34 17.46 -2.00
N SER A 317 12.11 17.25 -3.29
CA SER A 317 12.90 17.82 -4.36
C SER A 317 12.39 19.23 -4.76
N GLN A 318 13.22 20.00 -5.45
CA GLN A 318 12.78 21.25 -6.08
C GLN A 318 11.68 20.99 -7.13
N GLN A 319 11.75 19.87 -7.84
CA GLN A 319 10.75 19.50 -8.85
C GLN A 319 9.35 19.32 -8.23
N LEU A 320 9.28 18.70 -7.05
CA LEU A 320 8.01 18.61 -6.32
C LEU A 320 7.51 20.00 -5.92
N ILE A 321 8.39 20.89 -5.43
CA ILE A 321 8.02 22.25 -5.07
C ILE A 321 7.46 23.01 -6.28
N ASP A 322 8.10 22.87 -7.43
CA ASP A 322 7.68 23.54 -8.66
C ASP A 322 6.37 23.00 -9.22
N ALA A 323 6.05 21.75 -8.97
CA ALA A 323 4.80 21.12 -9.39
C ALA A 323 3.54 21.65 -8.66
N PHE A 324 3.70 22.27 -7.49
CA PHE A 324 2.56 22.96 -6.86
C PHE A 324 2.17 24.20 -7.68
N THR A 325 0.89 24.34 -7.95
CA THR A 325 0.35 25.50 -8.67
C THR A 325 0.32 26.77 -7.78
N MET A 326 -0.04 27.87 -8.36
CA MET A 326 -0.45 29.06 -7.61
C MET A 326 -1.80 28.82 -6.93
N LYS A 327 -2.16 29.66 -5.96
CA LYS A 327 -3.41 29.55 -5.19
C LYS A 327 -4.67 29.64 -6.04
N ASP A 328 -4.59 30.31 -7.17
CA ASP A 328 -5.68 30.44 -8.13
C ASP A 328 -5.75 29.29 -9.16
N GLY A 329 -4.85 28.31 -9.04
CA GLY A 329 -4.75 27.15 -9.95
C GLY A 329 -3.89 27.40 -11.19
N SER A 330 -3.34 28.58 -11.40
CA SER A 330 -2.40 28.86 -12.49
C SER A 330 -1.06 28.13 -12.26
N GLU A 331 -0.32 27.86 -13.34
CA GLU A 331 0.99 27.27 -13.26
C GLU A 331 1.99 28.20 -12.53
N TYR A 332 2.86 27.58 -11.75
CA TYR A 332 3.96 28.30 -11.11
C TYR A 332 5.10 28.54 -12.11
N THR A 333 5.59 29.77 -12.11
CA THR A 333 6.79 30.15 -12.83
C THR A 333 7.72 30.91 -11.90
N HIS A 334 8.98 30.49 -11.84
CA HIS A 334 9.99 31.18 -11.03
C HIS A 334 10.10 32.65 -11.40
N SER A 335 10.00 33.52 -10.39
CA SER A 335 10.44 34.92 -10.56
C SER A 335 11.98 34.97 -10.58
N SER A 336 12.53 35.90 -11.35
CA SER A 336 13.99 36.06 -11.47
C SER A 336 14.72 36.38 -10.16
N ASP A 337 13.99 36.92 -9.18
CA ASP A 337 14.47 37.28 -7.84
C ASP A 337 14.10 36.24 -6.76
N GLY A 338 13.40 35.15 -7.14
CA GLY A 338 12.98 34.11 -6.21
C GLY A 338 11.88 34.50 -5.20
N THR A 339 11.36 35.73 -5.25
CA THR A 339 10.43 36.25 -4.23
C THR A 339 9.07 35.55 -4.22
N ASN A 340 8.66 34.92 -5.32
CA ASN A 340 7.38 34.23 -5.43
C ASN A 340 7.46 32.73 -5.08
N MET A 341 8.60 32.23 -4.67
CA MET A 341 8.81 30.78 -4.49
C MET A 341 7.78 30.13 -3.55
N TYR A 342 7.41 30.82 -2.49
CA TYR A 342 6.47 30.33 -1.49
C TYR A 342 5.19 31.20 -1.34
N THR A 343 5.16 32.33 -2.03
CA THR A 343 4.08 33.31 -1.89
C THR A 343 2.92 33.01 -2.84
N ASN A 344 1.69 33.03 -2.33
CA ASN A 344 0.47 32.77 -3.10
C ASN A 344 0.46 31.40 -3.83
N ARG A 345 1.13 30.41 -3.27
CA ARG A 345 1.15 29.03 -3.76
C ARG A 345 -0.07 28.26 -3.27
N ASP A 346 -0.31 27.11 -3.88
CA ASP A 346 -1.28 26.12 -3.39
C ASP A 346 -1.10 25.92 -1.87
N PRO A 347 -2.16 26.03 -1.08
CA PRO A 347 -2.07 25.88 0.38
C PRO A 347 -1.46 24.56 0.85
N ARG A 348 -1.54 23.50 0.04
CA ARG A 348 -0.95 22.20 0.35
C ARG A 348 0.58 22.27 0.43
N LEU A 349 1.24 23.16 -0.33
CA LEU A 349 2.68 23.32 -0.25
C LEU A 349 3.11 23.62 1.20
N ALA A 350 2.53 24.63 1.82
CA ALA A 350 2.87 25.03 3.19
C ALA A 350 2.41 24.02 4.25
N ALA A 351 1.50 23.09 3.88
CA ALA A 351 1.01 22.06 4.80
C ALA A 351 1.91 20.83 4.87
N ILE A 352 2.68 20.55 3.80
CA ILE A 352 3.47 19.30 3.67
C ILE A 352 4.96 19.53 3.45
N ILE A 353 5.38 20.77 3.19
CA ILE A 353 6.78 21.11 2.89
C ILE A 353 7.29 22.10 3.93
N GLY A 354 8.35 21.70 4.64
CA GLY A 354 9.17 22.61 5.44
C GLY A 354 10.27 23.23 4.58
N TYR A 355 10.38 24.55 4.56
CA TYR A 355 11.38 25.30 3.78
C TYR A 355 12.04 26.39 4.65
N ASP A 356 13.04 27.05 4.13
CA ASP A 356 13.78 28.06 4.88
C ASP A 356 12.89 29.13 5.48
N ASP A 357 13.09 29.40 6.79
CA ASP A 357 12.32 30.38 7.58
C ASP A 357 10.83 30.04 7.72
N SER A 358 10.42 28.78 7.42
CA SER A 358 9.05 28.35 7.60
C SER A 358 8.77 27.88 9.03
N ALA A 359 7.49 28.02 9.44
CA ALA A 359 7.02 27.46 10.70
C ALA A 359 6.90 25.94 10.58
N TYR A 360 7.43 25.21 11.57
CA TYR A 360 7.35 23.75 11.69
C TYR A 360 6.85 23.38 13.10
N GLY A 361 5.56 23.16 13.22
CA GLY A 361 4.91 23.03 14.53
C GLY A 361 5.07 24.32 15.36
N LYS A 362 5.81 24.24 16.47
CA LYS A 362 6.13 25.39 17.34
C LYS A 362 7.50 26.02 17.05
N ASN A 363 8.24 25.45 16.11
CA ASN A 363 9.61 25.86 15.77
C ASN A 363 9.62 26.58 14.43
N THR A 364 10.73 27.28 14.16
CA THR A 364 11.09 27.75 12.82
C THR A 364 12.30 26.97 12.36
N ILE A 365 12.31 26.49 11.12
CA ILE A 365 13.44 25.78 10.53
C ILE A 365 14.24 26.70 9.63
N TYR A 366 15.56 26.52 9.62
CA TYR A 366 16.50 27.30 8.80
C TYR A 366 17.32 26.35 7.97
N THR A 367 17.10 26.35 6.67
CA THR A 367 17.77 25.44 5.73
C THR A 367 18.90 26.11 4.93
N ARG A 368 19.12 27.41 5.09
CA ARG A 368 20.15 28.17 4.39
C ARG A 368 21.58 27.77 4.78
N ILE A 369 22.49 27.84 3.80
CA ILE A 369 23.91 27.50 3.99
C ILE A 369 24.64 28.52 4.90
N SER A 370 24.21 29.79 4.87
CA SER A 370 24.88 30.88 5.55
C SER A 370 24.77 30.84 7.07
N ASP A 371 23.90 30.00 7.60
CA ASP A 371 23.65 29.89 9.02
C ASP A 371 24.22 28.58 9.57
N ASN A 372 25.54 28.55 9.81
CA ASN A 372 26.24 27.43 10.41
C ASN A 372 25.76 27.11 11.85
N THR A 373 24.68 27.74 12.30
CA THR A 373 24.20 27.62 13.69
C THR A 373 23.18 26.49 13.85
N THR A 374 22.57 26.00 12.75
CA THR A 374 21.55 24.97 12.84
C THR A 374 21.95 23.71 12.06
N ILE A 375 21.72 22.56 12.68
CA ILE A 375 21.93 21.24 12.03
C ILE A 375 20.89 20.93 10.94
N ASP A 376 19.86 21.77 10.78
CA ASP A 376 18.85 21.64 9.71
C ASP A 376 19.32 22.24 8.37
N GLY A 377 20.43 23.00 8.38
CA GLY A 377 20.95 23.65 7.19
C GLY A 377 21.39 22.66 6.09
N LEU A 378 21.39 23.13 4.85
CA LEU A 378 21.72 22.35 3.67
C LEU A 378 23.11 21.66 3.84
N ASN A 379 23.11 20.32 3.81
CA ASN A 379 24.31 19.48 3.95
C ASN A 379 25.14 19.66 5.24
N GLN A 380 24.57 20.19 6.31
CA GLN A 380 25.31 20.45 7.55
C GLN A 380 25.76 19.17 8.27
N VAL A 381 24.89 18.17 8.34
CA VAL A 381 25.18 16.87 8.96
C VAL A 381 24.97 15.76 7.97
N LYS A 382 26.01 15.00 7.70
CA LYS A 382 25.97 13.86 6.77
C LYS A 382 24.86 12.86 7.17
N ASN A 383 24.06 12.44 6.18
CA ASN A 383 22.98 11.47 6.33
C ASN A 383 21.79 11.93 7.22
N ARG A 384 21.71 13.21 7.56
CA ARG A 384 20.66 13.77 8.42
C ARG A 384 20.11 15.09 7.92
N SER A 385 20.96 16.04 7.57
CA SER A 385 20.51 17.35 7.08
C SER A 385 20.05 17.25 5.64
N THR A 386 19.08 18.10 5.29
CA THR A 386 18.58 18.17 3.92
C THR A 386 19.70 18.41 2.90
N ASN A 387 19.59 17.76 1.77
CA ASN A 387 20.46 17.99 0.59
C ASN A 387 19.74 18.75 -0.54
N THR A 388 18.48 19.16 -0.28
CA THR A 388 17.64 19.93 -1.23
C THR A 388 17.23 21.29 -0.69
N GLY A 389 17.37 21.55 0.60
CA GLY A 389 16.86 22.74 1.29
C GLY A 389 15.43 22.61 1.81
N TYR A 390 14.84 21.42 1.73
CA TYR A 390 13.47 21.13 2.15
C TYR A 390 13.39 19.98 3.15
N TYR A 391 12.30 19.94 3.89
CA TYR A 391 11.92 18.82 4.75
C TYR A 391 10.44 18.46 4.53
N LEU A 392 10.04 17.25 4.91
CA LEU A 392 8.63 16.89 5.06
C LEU A 392 8.09 17.59 6.31
N ALA A 393 6.87 18.19 6.23
CA ALA A 393 6.21 18.89 7.33
C ALA A 393 5.07 18.09 7.96
#